data_34fbc5e72f578b12e2fcb3c905b025c7
#
_entry.id   34fbc5e72f578b12e2fcb3c905b025c7
#
_cell.length_a   1.000
_cell.length_b   1.000
_cell.length_c   1.000
_cell.angle_alpha   90.00
_cell.angle_beta   90.00
_cell.angle_gamma   90.00
#
_symmetry.space_group_name_H-M   'P 1'
#
loop_
_entity.id
_entity.type
_entity.pdbx_description
1 polymer ?
#
loop_
_entity_poly.entity_id
_entity_poly.type
_entity_poly.pdbx_seq_one_letter_code
_entity_poly.pdbx_strand_id
1 'polypeptide(L)'
;YKDEVPSAGAIAGVGLVSKRLCMIICNDATVKGGSYYPLTVKKHLRAQEIAAENNLPCIYLVDSGGANLPSWDDVFPDKNHFGRIFYNQAQMSARGIPQIAVVMGSCTAGGAYLPAMSDQTIIVKNQGTIFLAGPPLLKQATGEIVDAETLGGGDTHARLSGVADYL
;
A
#
# COMPACT_ATOMS: atom_id res chain seq x y z
N TYR A 1 -11.11 17.66 -6.52
CA TYR A 1 -10.71 17.72 -5.11
C TYR A 1 -11.09 19.02 -4.40
N LYS A 2 -11.30 20.14 -5.07
CA LYS A 2 -11.87 21.42 -4.60
C LYS A 2 -11.40 21.84 -3.18
N ASP A 3 -10.13 21.58 -2.86
CA ASP A 3 -9.50 21.81 -1.53
C ASP A 3 -10.09 21.02 -0.35
N GLU A 4 -11.05 20.12 -0.60
CA GLU A 4 -11.61 19.24 0.44
C GLU A 4 -10.64 18.12 0.84
N VAL A 5 -9.71 17.76 -0.04
CA VAL A 5 -8.71 16.73 0.17
C VAL A 5 -7.33 17.21 -0.30
N PRO A 6 -6.68 18.11 0.46
CA PRO A 6 -5.45 18.79 0.02
C PRO A 6 -4.28 17.82 -0.21
N SER A 7 -4.24 16.68 0.50
CA SER A 7 -3.21 15.64 0.32
C SER A 7 -3.49 14.70 -0.85
N ALA A 8 -4.65 14.79 -1.50
CA ALA A 8 -5.14 13.83 -2.49
C ALA A 8 -5.19 12.37 -1.98
N GLY A 9 -5.46 12.17 -0.69
CA GLY A 9 -5.57 10.87 -0.04
C GLY A 9 -4.24 10.15 0.24
N ALA A 10 -3.10 10.80 -0.07
CA ALA A 10 -1.78 10.30 0.28
C ALA A 10 -0.85 11.44 0.70
N ILE A 11 -0.11 11.23 1.77
CA ILE A 11 0.92 12.16 2.24
C ILE A 11 2.27 11.59 1.81
N ALA A 12 3.08 12.41 1.13
CA ALA A 12 4.40 11.99 0.67
C ALA A 12 5.43 13.06 0.98
N GLY A 13 6.63 12.62 1.36
CA GLY A 13 7.73 13.52 1.66
C GLY A 13 9.03 12.80 1.92
N VAL A 14 10.13 13.54 1.91
CA VAL A 14 11.45 13.03 2.29
C VAL A 14 11.66 13.32 3.77
N GLY A 15 12.00 12.28 4.52
CA GLY A 15 12.25 12.35 5.95
C GLY A 15 13.51 11.60 6.36
N LEU A 16 14.05 11.96 7.52
CA LEU A 16 15.22 11.29 8.08
C LEU A 16 14.77 10.14 9.00
N VAL A 17 15.08 8.91 8.60
CA VAL A 17 14.81 7.70 9.39
C VAL A 17 16.12 7.00 9.68
N SER A 18 16.43 6.77 10.95
CA SER A 18 17.70 6.16 11.40
C SER A 18 18.93 6.78 10.72
N LYS A 19 18.97 8.10 10.63
CA LYS A 19 20.05 8.89 10.00
C LYS A 19 20.18 8.73 8.48
N ARG A 20 19.18 8.13 7.82
CA ARG A 20 19.08 8.05 6.35
C ARG A 20 17.89 8.83 5.85
N LEU A 21 18.09 9.54 4.76
CA LEU A 21 16.98 10.14 4.02
C LEU A 21 16.18 9.02 3.32
N CYS A 22 14.89 9.03 3.55
CA CYS A 22 13.94 8.07 2.95
C CYS A 22 12.78 8.84 2.31
N MET A 23 12.23 8.28 1.25
CA MET A 23 10.93 8.70 0.74
C MET A 23 9.85 7.99 1.59
N ILE A 24 8.98 8.77 2.21
CA ILE A 24 7.88 8.24 3.01
C ILE A 24 6.58 8.52 2.25
N ILE A 25 5.76 7.49 2.06
CA ILE A 25 4.46 7.58 1.41
C ILE A 25 3.44 6.93 2.34
N CYS A 26 2.45 7.72 2.76
CA CYS A 26 1.44 7.32 3.73
C CYS A 26 0.05 7.46 3.12
N ASN A 27 -0.80 6.43 3.22
CA ASN A 27 -2.21 6.57 2.91
C ASN A 27 -2.93 7.37 4.00
N ASP A 28 -3.80 8.27 3.61
CA ASP A 28 -4.74 8.93 4.52
C ASP A 28 -6.03 8.10 4.58
N ALA A 29 -6.14 7.22 5.56
CA ALA A 29 -7.30 6.34 5.73
C ALA A 29 -8.59 7.10 6.02
N THR A 30 -8.52 8.35 6.50
CA THR A 30 -9.71 9.20 6.73
C THR A 30 -10.35 9.64 5.41
N VAL A 31 -9.58 9.58 4.31
CA VAL A 31 -10.06 9.90 2.96
C VAL A 31 -10.46 8.63 2.24
N LYS A 32 -11.75 8.32 2.24
CA LYS A 32 -12.32 7.17 1.50
C LYS A 32 -11.61 5.83 1.79
N GLY A 33 -11.23 5.60 3.06
CA GLY A 33 -10.55 4.37 3.45
C GLY A 33 -9.18 4.18 2.78
N GLY A 34 -8.46 5.26 2.50
CA GLY A 34 -7.15 5.22 1.84
C GLY A 34 -7.20 4.77 0.37
N SER A 35 -8.38 4.85 -0.28
CA SER A 35 -8.53 4.46 -1.68
C SER A 35 -7.73 5.35 -2.63
N TYR A 36 -7.18 4.74 -3.67
CA TYR A 36 -6.44 5.45 -4.73
C TYR A 36 -7.38 6.00 -5.79
N TYR A 37 -7.44 7.31 -5.88
CA TYR A 37 -8.06 8.07 -6.97
C TYR A 37 -6.98 8.45 -8.01
N PRO A 38 -7.35 8.96 -9.18
CA PRO A 38 -6.37 9.31 -10.23
C PRO A 38 -5.26 10.24 -9.73
N LEU A 39 -5.59 11.23 -8.92
CA LEU A 39 -4.60 12.17 -8.37
C LEU A 39 -3.74 11.54 -7.26
N THR A 40 -4.30 10.63 -6.47
CA THR A 40 -3.54 9.83 -5.49
C THR A 40 -2.46 9.00 -6.18
N VAL A 41 -2.81 8.35 -7.29
CA VAL A 41 -1.88 7.58 -8.12
C VAL A 41 -0.76 8.47 -8.66
N LYS A 42 -1.09 9.62 -9.27
CA LYS A 42 -0.09 10.57 -9.78
C LYS A 42 0.89 11.02 -8.71
N LYS A 43 0.40 11.32 -7.52
CA LYS A 43 1.23 11.73 -6.39
C LYS A 43 2.16 10.61 -5.93
N HIS A 44 1.66 9.39 -5.81
CA HIS A 44 2.47 8.23 -5.46
C HIS A 44 3.57 7.98 -6.50
N LEU A 45 3.22 7.98 -7.78
CA LEU A 45 4.19 7.79 -8.87
C LEU A 45 5.28 8.86 -8.85
N ARG A 46 4.92 10.14 -8.61
CA ARG A 46 5.91 11.21 -8.51
C ARG A 46 6.84 11.03 -7.31
N ALA A 47 6.31 10.57 -6.17
CA ALA A 47 7.15 10.26 -5.01
C ALA A 47 8.14 9.12 -5.31
N GLN A 48 7.70 8.07 -5.98
CA GLN A 48 8.58 6.96 -6.40
C GLN A 48 9.63 7.43 -7.41
N GLU A 49 9.29 8.30 -8.36
CA GLU A 49 10.22 8.89 -9.32
C GLU A 49 11.34 9.64 -8.59
N ILE A 50 10.99 10.53 -7.65
CA ILE A 50 11.96 11.27 -6.82
C ILE A 50 12.83 10.30 -6.02
N ALA A 51 12.25 9.26 -5.45
CA ALA A 51 13.01 8.25 -4.71
C ALA A 51 14.01 7.52 -5.62
N ALA A 52 13.58 7.11 -6.81
CA ALA A 52 14.41 6.40 -7.77
C ALA A 52 15.57 7.25 -8.31
N GLU A 53 15.33 8.54 -8.57
CA GLU A 53 16.34 9.50 -9.03
C GLU A 53 17.42 9.80 -7.99
N ASN A 54 17.03 9.76 -6.70
CA ASN A 54 17.91 10.10 -5.58
C ASN A 54 18.36 8.88 -4.76
N ASN A 55 18.07 7.66 -5.22
CA ASN A 55 18.37 6.40 -4.52
C ASN A 55 17.89 6.40 -3.05
N LEU A 56 16.70 6.96 -2.80
CA LEU A 56 16.09 7.00 -1.47
C LEU A 56 15.33 5.69 -1.19
N PRO A 57 15.61 5.01 -0.07
CA PRO A 57 14.73 3.94 0.40
C PRO A 57 13.28 4.44 0.50
N CYS A 58 12.33 3.62 0.10
CA CYS A 58 10.92 3.93 0.22
C CYS A 58 10.33 3.27 1.47
N ILE A 59 9.58 4.05 2.24
CA ILE A 59 8.81 3.57 3.39
C ILE A 59 7.33 3.85 3.10
N TYR A 60 6.54 2.79 2.99
CA TYR A 60 5.11 2.85 2.74
C TYR A 60 4.37 2.60 4.06
N LEU A 61 3.64 3.60 4.55
CA LEU A 61 2.71 3.43 5.67
C LEU A 61 1.33 3.14 5.07
N VAL A 62 0.94 1.88 5.08
CA VAL A 62 -0.18 1.40 4.26
C VAL A 62 -1.43 1.17 5.10
N ASP A 63 -2.50 1.84 4.71
CA ASP A 63 -3.87 1.62 5.15
C ASP A 63 -4.78 1.99 3.98
N SER A 64 -5.13 1.02 3.13
CA SER A 64 -5.73 1.28 1.83
C SER A 64 -6.66 0.20 1.35
N GLY A 65 -7.86 0.61 0.96
CA GLY A 65 -8.81 -0.24 0.26
C GLY A 65 -8.47 -0.55 -1.21
N GLY A 66 -7.32 -0.08 -1.71
CA GLY A 66 -6.92 -0.25 -3.11
C GLY A 66 -7.45 0.85 -4.03
N ALA A 67 -7.61 0.56 -5.30
CA ALA A 67 -8.05 1.53 -6.30
C ALA A 67 -9.54 1.86 -6.18
N ASN A 68 -9.90 3.11 -6.45
CA ASN A 68 -11.31 3.51 -6.54
C ASN A 68 -11.94 2.96 -7.82
N LEU A 69 -12.76 1.93 -7.68
CA LEU A 69 -13.37 1.23 -8.81
C LEU A 69 -14.29 2.10 -9.69
N PRO A 70 -15.08 3.06 -9.16
CA PRO A 70 -15.84 3.97 -10.01
C PRO A 70 -15.03 4.84 -10.97
N SER A 71 -13.72 5.01 -10.71
CA SER A 71 -12.78 5.75 -11.57
C SER A 71 -11.82 4.82 -12.32
N TRP A 72 -12.24 3.58 -12.62
CA TRP A 72 -11.38 2.54 -13.17
C TRP A 72 -10.74 2.92 -14.51
N ASP A 73 -11.40 3.67 -15.35
CA ASP A 73 -10.92 4.21 -16.63
C ASP A 73 -9.76 5.19 -16.48
N ASP A 74 -9.72 5.93 -15.38
CA ASP A 74 -8.64 6.87 -15.03
C ASP A 74 -7.57 6.29 -14.09
N VAL A 75 -7.75 5.03 -13.63
CA VAL A 75 -6.88 4.41 -12.62
C VAL A 75 -6.13 3.20 -13.16
N PHE A 76 -6.69 2.43 -14.11
CA PHE A 76 -6.11 1.16 -14.53
C PHE A 76 -5.44 1.14 -15.92
N PRO A 77 -6.03 1.69 -17.02
CA PRO A 77 -5.64 1.28 -18.37
C PRO A 77 -4.32 1.86 -18.89
N ASP A 78 -3.81 2.96 -18.34
CA ASP A 78 -2.58 3.61 -18.82
C ASP A 78 -1.35 3.07 -18.08
N LYS A 79 -0.21 3.16 -18.76
CA LYS A 79 1.12 2.84 -18.21
C LYS A 79 1.50 3.67 -16.98
N ASN A 80 0.91 4.85 -16.78
CA ASN A 80 1.14 5.73 -15.65
C ASN A 80 -0.03 5.71 -14.65
N HIS A 81 -0.82 4.64 -14.66
CA HIS A 81 -1.90 4.40 -13.72
C HIS A 81 -1.43 3.50 -12.54
N PHE A 82 -2.39 2.96 -11.80
CA PHE A 82 -2.14 2.27 -10.53
C PHE A 82 -1.12 1.12 -10.64
N GLY A 83 -1.16 0.34 -11.72
CA GLY A 83 -0.21 -0.75 -11.96
C GLY A 83 1.25 -0.30 -12.04
N ARG A 84 1.49 0.95 -12.43
CA ARG A 84 2.85 1.52 -12.49
C ARG A 84 3.51 1.62 -11.12
N ILE A 85 2.73 1.78 -10.06
CA ILE A 85 3.25 1.80 -8.68
C ILE A 85 4.02 0.52 -8.38
N PHE A 86 3.43 -0.63 -8.72
CA PHE A 86 4.03 -1.95 -8.47
C PHE A 86 5.23 -2.22 -9.36
N TYR A 87 5.15 -1.81 -10.63
CA TYR A 87 6.30 -1.87 -11.54
C TYR A 87 7.48 -1.07 -11.00
N ASN A 88 7.26 0.17 -10.58
CA ASN A 88 8.31 1.02 -10.02
C ASN A 88 8.91 0.42 -8.75
N GLN A 89 8.07 -0.14 -7.86
CA GLN A 89 8.50 -0.82 -6.64
C GLN A 89 9.44 -1.98 -6.97
N ALA A 90 9.04 -2.85 -7.89
CA ALA A 90 9.86 -3.97 -8.33
C ALA A 90 11.18 -3.51 -8.99
N GLN A 91 11.14 -2.47 -9.82
CA GLN A 91 12.34 -1.94 -10.48
C GLN A 91 13.30 -1.28 -9.48
N MET A 92 12.80 -0.56 -8.49
CA MET A 92 13.62 0.03 -7.44
C MET A 92 14.27 -1.05 -6.57
N SER A 93 13.51 -2.06 -6.16
CA SER A 93 14.04 -3.23 -5.44
C SER A 93 15.15 -3.92 -6.21
N ALA A 94 14.94 -4.20 -7.51
CA ALA A 94 15.96 -4.81 -8.38
C ALA A 94 17.25 -3.98 -8.51
N ARG A 95 17.15 -2.65 -8.33
CA ARG A 95 18.30 -1.73 -8.30
C ARG A 95 18.94 -1.59 -6.93
N GLY A 96 18.47 -2.33 -5.92
CA GLY A 96 18.97 -2.26 -4.55
C GLY A 96 18.48 -1.04 -3.77
N ILE A 97 17.40 -0.39 -4.20
CA ILE A 97 16.73 0.68 -3.44
C ILE A 97 15.68 0.02 -2.54
N PRO A 98 15.89 -0.02 -1.21
CA PRO A 98 15.01 -0.75 -0.30
C PRO A 98 13.56 -0.26 -0.34
N GLN A 99 12.63 -1.22 -0.37
CA GLN A 99 11.20 -1.02 -0.32
C GLN A 99 10.67 -1.62 0.97
N ILE A 100 10.22 -0.79 1.89
CA ILE A 100 9.78 -1.20 3.23
C ILE A 100 8.31 -0.82 3.39
N ALA A 101 7.46 -1.76 3.78
CA ALA A 101 6.07 -1.46 4.09
C ALA A 101 5.76 -1.66 5.57
N VAL A 102 4.94 -0.78 6.11
CA VAL A 102 4.34 -0.90 7.43
C VAL A 102 2.83 -0.94 7.25
N VAL A 103 2.23 -2.07 7.58
CA VAL A 103 0.79 -2.29 7.48
C VAL A 103 0.13 -1.72 8.72
N MET A 104 -0.43 -0.51 8.58
CA MET A 104 -0.99 0.27 9.68
C MET A 104 -2.48 0.00 9.90
N GLY A 105 -3.15 -0.56 8.91
CA GLY A 105 -4.57 -0.83 8.95
C GLY A 105 -4.98 -1.85 7.89
N SER A 106 -6.19 -1.75 7.35
CA SER A 106 -6.71 -2.71 6.37
C SER A 106 -6.11 -2.47 4.99
N CYS A 107 -5.28 -3.40 4.52
CA CYS A 107 -4.73 -3.41 3.17
C CYS A 107 -5.48 -4.41 2.31
N THR A 108 -6.38 -3.92 1.45
CA THR A 108 -7.31 -4.75 0.68
C THR A 108 -7.08 -4.57 -0.81
N ALA A 109 -7.34 -5.62 -1.60
CA ALA A 109 -7.24 -5.63 -3.05
C ALA A 109 -5.88 -5.11 -3.53
N GLY A 110 -5.83 -4.07 -4.35
CA GLY A 110 -4.58 -3.45 -4.80
C GLY A 110 -3.73 -2.86 -3.66
N GLY A 111 -4.34 -2.45 -2.54
CA GLY A 111 -3.63 -2.02 -1.34
C GLY A 111 -2.82 -3.12 -0.66
N ALA A 112 -3.18 -4.38 -0.88
CA ALA A 112 -2.44 -5.53 -0.37
C ALA A 112 -1.12 -5.80 -1.11
N TYR A 113 -1.00 -5.34 -2.36
CA TYR A 113 0.20 -5.56 -3.17
C TYR A 113 1.40 -4.75 -2.68
N LEU A 114 1.19 -3.53 -2.19
CA LEU A 114 2.29 -2.69 -1.68
C LEU A 114 3.11 -3.41 -0.61
N PRO A 115 2.52 -3.89 0.50
CA PRO A 115 3.27 -4.66 1.48
C PRO A 115 3.77 -6.01 0.93
N ALA A 116 2.95 -6.75 0.19
CA ALA A 116 3.32 -8.07 -0.30
C ALA A 116 4.50 -8.07 -1.29
N MET A 117 4.73 -6.96 -1.97
CA MET A 117 5.84 -6.77 -2.92
C MET A 117 7.02 -5.99 -2.34
N SER A 118 6.94 -5.56 -1.09
CA SER A 118 8.06 -4.88 -0.42
C SER A 118 9.18 -5.85 -0.07
N ASP A 119 10.41 -5.34 0.01
CA ASP A 119 11.58 -6.13 0.43
C ASP A 119 11.47 -6.55 1.89
N GLN A 120 10.81 -5.71 2.70
CA GLN A 120 10.47 -6.01 4.10
C GLN A 120 9.08 -5.49 4.43
N THR A 121 8.33 -6.30 5.17
CA THR A 121 6.97 -5.97 5.60
C THR A 121 6.81 -6.11 7.09
N ILE A 122 6.42 -5.02 7.72
CA ILE A 122 6.08 -4.93 9.13
C ILE A 122 4.57 -4.85 9.23
N ILE A 123 3.94 -5.66 10.05
CA ILE A 123 2.49 -5.61 10.26
C ILE A 123 2.15 -5.29 11.71
N VAL A 124 1.28 -4.30 11.93
CA VAL A 124 0.85 -3.93 13.28
C VAL A 124 -0.16 -4.96 13.79
N LYS A 125 0.22 -5.64 14.86
CA LYS A 125 -0.60 -6.71 15.47
C LYS A 125 -1.97 -6.23 15.88
N ASN A 126 -3.00 -7.05 15.61
CA ASN A 126 -4.41 -6.76 15.92
C ASN A 126 -4.96 -5.46 15.29
N GLN A 127 -4.29 -4.94 14.26
CA GLN A 127 -4.71 -3.73 13.57
C GLN A 127 -4.49 -3.86 12.06
N GLY A 128 -3.29 -4.27 11.65
CA GLY A 128 -2.95 -4.44 10.24
C GLY A 128 -3.52 -5.75 9.68
N THR A 129 -4.09 -5.67 8.48
CA THR A 129 -4.53 -6.85 7.72
C THR A 129 -4.13 -6.74 6.27
N ILE A 130 -3.81 -7.89 5.65
CA ILE A 130 -3.50 -8.00 4.22
C ILE A 130 -4.35 -9.10 3.61
N PHE A 131 -5.23 -8.78 2.68
CA PHE A 131 -5.98 -9.76 1.89
C PHE A 131 -6.47 -9.16 0.57
N LEU A 132 -6.63 -9.98 -0.46
CA LEU A 132 -7.19 -9.53 -1.74
C LEU A 132 -8.69 -9.33 -1.66
N ALA A 133 -9.38 -10.21 -0.91
CA ALA A 133 -10.80 -10.13 -0.65
C ALA A 133 -11.04 -10.20 0.86
N GLY A 134 -11.68 -9.19 1.41
CA GLY A 134 -12.04 -9.16 2.83
C GLY A 134 -13.14 -10.17 3.19
N PRO A 135 -13.42 -10.39 4.50
CA PRO A 135 -14.39 -11.38 4.97
C PRO A 135 -15.77 -11.30 4.31
N PRO A 136 -16.37 -10.11 4.05
CA PRO A 136 -17.67 -10.04 3.41
C PRO A 136 -17.68 -10.58 1.98
N LEU A 137 -16.63 -10.29 1.20
CA LEU A 137 -16.51 -10.75 -0.18
C LEU A 137 -16.22 -12.25 -0.23
N LEU A 138 -15.36 -12.75 0.66
CA LEU A 138 -15.07 -14.18 0.79
C LEU A 138 -16.36 -14.96 1.10
N LYS A 139 -17.14 -14.49 2.07
CA LYS A 139 -18.43 -15.11 2.41
C LYS A 139 -19.39 -15.19 1.23
N GLN A 140 -19.45 -14.12 0.41
CA GLN A 140 -20.30 -14.13 -0.77
C GLN A 140 -19.81 -15.09 -1.86
N ALA A 141 -18.50 -15.19 -2.04
CA ALA A 141 -17.92 -15.99 -3.10
C ALA A 141 -17.89 -17.50 -2.76
N THR A 142 -17.63 -17.86 -1.52
CA THR A 142 -17.38 -19.25 -1.10
C THR A 142 -18.34 -19.77 -0.03
N GLY A 143 -19.09 -18.88 0.63
CA GLY A 143 -19.91 -19.23 1.83
C GLY A 143 -19.11 -19.29 3.13
N GLU A 144 -17.79 -19.17 3.08
CA GLU A 144 -16.92 -19.24 4.25
C GLU A 144 -17.08 -18.03 5.16
N ILE A 145 -17.14 -18.28 6.47
CA ILE A 145 -17.23 -17.23 7.49
C ILE A 145 -15.94 -17.22 8.28
N VAL A 146 -15.18 -16.14 8.16
CA VAL A 146 -13.90 -15.93 8.84
C VAL A 146 -13.80 -14.46 9.28
N ASP A 147 -13.15 -14.21 10.41
CA ASP A 147 -12.83 -12.83 10.83
C ASP A 147 -11.56 -12.31 10.10
N ALA A 148 -11.37 -11.00 10.14
CA ALA A 148 -10.29 -10.34 9.41
C ALA A 148 -8.89 -10.72 9.94
N GLU A 149 -8.74 -10.91 11.25
CA GLU A 149 -7.45 -11.26 11.85
C GLU A 149 -7.04 -12.68 11.47
N THR A 150 -7.96 -13.63 11.49
CA THR A 150 -7.73 -15.02 11.06
C THR A 150 -7.45 -15.10 9.56
N LEU A 151 -8.17 -14.32 8.75
CA LEU A 151 -8.02 -14.32 7.29
C LEU A 151 -6.67 -13.74 6.85
N GLY A 152 -6.27 -12.61 7.40
CA GLY A 152 -5.09 -11.89 6.92
C GLY A 152 -4.48 -10.93 7.93
N GLY A 153 -4.58 -11.23 9.22
CA GLY A 153 -3.96 -10.45 10.28
C GLY A 153 -2.48 -10.74 10.49
N GLY A 154 -1.92 -10.08 11.48
CA GLY A 154 -0.49 -10.12 11.74
C GLY A 154 0.06 -11.52 12.06
N ASP A 155 -0.61 -12.28 12.94
CA ASP A 155 -0.16 -13.64 13.28
C ASP A 155 -0.26 -14.59 12.08
N THR A 156 -1.28 -14.45 11.22
CA THR A 156 -1.43 -15.24 9.99
C THR A 156 -0.28 -14.98 9.03
N HIS A 157 0.06 -13.72 8.79
CA HIS A 157 1.10 -13.36 7.82
C HIS A 157 2.52 -13.53 8.33
N ALA A 158 2.77 -13.35 9.63
CA ALA A 158 4.09 -13.54 10.20
C ALA A 158 4.44 -15.02 10.48
N ARG A 159 3.41 -15.88 10.72
CA ARG A 159 3.67 -17.28 11.16
C ARG A 159 3.30 -18.33 10.13
N LEU A 160 2.28 -18.08 9.29
CA LEU A 160 1.76 -19.08 8.36
C LEU A 160 2.11 -18.79 6.91
N SER A 161 1.80 -17.59 6.40
CA SER A 161 2.02 -17.25 5.00
C SER A 161 3.44 -16.76 4.69
N GLY A 162 4.13 -16.16 5.66
CA GLY A 162 5.43 -15.56 5.48
C GLY A 162 5.43 -14.24 4.71
N VAL A 163 4.26 -13.61 4.52
CA VAL A 163 4.16 -12.30 3.83
C VAL A 163 4.68 -11.17 4.71
N ALA A 164 4.54 -11.26 6.03
CA ALA A 164 5.11 -10.29 6.96
C ALA A 164 6.39 -10.81 7.61
N ASP A 165 7.43 -9.98 7.60
CA ASP A 165 8.73 -10.29 8.21
C ASP A 165 8.75 -9.96 9.71
N TYR A 166 8.00 -8.92 10.10
CA TYR A 166 7.97 -8.43 11.48
C TYR A 166 6.52 -8.19 11.94
N LEU A 167 6.29 -8.47 13.24
CA LEU A 167 5.03 -8.28 13.91
C LEU A 167 5.21 -7.32 15.10
#